data_9aff4cbed340872ca0c5ce0d91126724
#
_entry.id   9aff4cbed340872ca0c5ce0d91126724
#
_cell.length_a   1.000
_cell.length_b   1.000
_cell.length_c   1.000
_cell.angle_alpha   90.00
_cell.angle_beta   90.00
_cell.angle_gamma   90.00
#
_symmetry.space_group_name_H-M   'P 1'
#
loop_
_entity.id
_entity.type
_entity.pdbx_description
1 polymer ?
#
loop_
_entity_poly.entity_id
_entity_poly.type
_entity_poly.pdbx_seq_one_letter_code
_entity_poly.pdbx_strand_id
1 'polypeptide(L)'
;MTTPDPRAPRDQESWARPVDRLTTTARTAGQDTVTGRRVAGPIQGYGQMWQKTFAIRVPADDHSPEDVIAHWKDKFPTFWPKGSTFYAPLAGISPGEVALLEVPPLPGSPVKMSTGVMVIYADRESFTFMTPEGHALAAWITFSAYRDGDDTVAQAQALERTSDPLIELSYLLGANRANDAFWKQTLANLATSLGVAEPVVETTKVCVDKRRQWKHAGNVRHSAAVHMAVGTVTAPVRWVRRRRVTS
;
A
#
# COMPACT_ATOMS: atom_id res chain seq x y z
N MET A 1 1.10 -27.44 24.99
CA MET A 1 1.35 -26.62 23.82
C MET A 1 2.53 -25.72 24.15
N THR A 2 3.67 -25.95 23.54
CA THR A 2 4.88 -25.11 23.71
C THR A 2 4.63 -23.79 22.99
N THR A 3 4.68 -22.69 23.72
CA THR A 3 4.65 -21.34 23.14
C THR A 3 5.83 -21.21 22.17
N PRO A 4 5.63 -20.79 20.92
CA PRO A 4 6.72 -20.60 19.97
C PRO A 4 7.75 -19.62 20.56
N ASP A 5 9.03 -19.93 20.46
CA ASP A 5 10.11 -19.02 20.85
C ASP A 5 10.04 -17.78 19.95
N PRO A 6 9.80 -16.56 20.48
CA PRO A 6 9.75 -15.34 19.67
C PRO A 6 11.08 -15.00 18.98
N ARG A 7 12.15 -15.73 19.30
CA ARG A 7 13.50 -15.59 18.70
C ARG A 7 13.79 -16.66 17.65
N ALA A 8 12.87 -17.64 17.45
CA ALA A 8 13.05 -18.63 16.41
C ALA A 8 13.12 -17.94 15.03
N PRO A 9 14.03 -18.37 14.14
CA PRO A 9 14.07 -17.86 12.78
C PRO A 9 12.68 -18.02 12.14
N ARG A 10 12.14 -16.94 11.59
CA ARG A 10 10.85 -16.99 10.88
C ARG A 10 11.00 -17.90 9.67
N ASP A 11 9.96 -18.69 9.42
CA ASP A 11 9.92 -19.64 8.33
C ASP A 11 10.15 -18.97 6.98
N GLN A 12 11.00 -19.59 6.14
CA GLN A 12 11.29 -19.10 4.79
C GLN A 12 10.04 -19.06 3.90
N GLU A 13 9.02 -19.86 4.18
CA GLU A 13 7.74 -19.84 3.48
C GLU A 13 6.95 -18.55 3.69
N SER A 14 7.23 -17.81 4.79
CA SER A 14 6.60 -16.51 5.06
C SER A 14 7.17 -15.36 4.22
N TRP A 15 8.25 -15.57 3.48
CA TRP A 15 8.90 -14.55 2.67
C TRP A 15 8.66 -14.76 1.18
N ALA A 16 8.47 -13.66 0.46
CA ALA A 16 8.47 -13.69 -0.99
C ALA A 16 9.86 -14.06 -1.52
N ARG A 17 9.89 -14.88 -2.57
CA ARG A 17 11.14 -15.13 -3.30
C ARG A 17 11.58 -13.85 -4.02
N PRO A 18 12.89 -13.55 -4.09
CA PRO A 18 13.39 -12.45 -4.91
C PRO A 18 12.92 -12.60 -6.35
N VAL A 19 12.39 -11.52 -6.91
CA VAL A 19 11.97 -11.45 -8.32
C VAL A 19 12.56 -10.20 -8.95
N ASP A 20 13.04 -10.34 -10.21
CA ASP A 20 13.58 -9.19 -10.94
C ASP A 20 12.49 -8.23 -11.40
N ARG A 21 11.31 -8.76 -11.73
CA ARG A 21 10.17 -7.99 -12.22
C ARG A 21 8.86 -8.57 -11.75
N LEU A 22 7.92 -7.67 -11.45
CA LEU A 22 6.57 -8.05 -11.03
C LEU A 22 5.78 -8.61 -12.21
N THR A 23 5.03 -9.66 -11.93
CA THR A 23 4.04 -10.24 -12.84
C THR A 23 2.69 -10.26 -12.13
N THR A 24 1.61 -9.94 -12.86
CA THR A 24 0.25 -10.03 -12.33
C THR A 24 -0.49 -11.14 -13.05
N THR A 25 -1.26 -11.92 -12.31
CA THR A 25 -2.13 -12.98 -12.87
C THR A 25 -3.52 -12.45 -13.23
N ALA A 26 -3.90 -11.30 -12.69
CA ALA A 26 -5.20 -10.70 -12.93
C ALA A 26 -5.17 -9.74 -14.13
N ARG A 27 -6.12 -9.91 -15.07
CA ARG A 27 -6.39 -8.94 -16.15
C ARG A 27 -7.34 -7.87 -15.63
N THR A 28 -6.82 -6.85 -14.96
CA THR A 28 -7.60 -5.71 -14.46
C THR A 28 -7.02 -4.40 -14.99
N ALA A 29 -7.80 -3.33 -14.93
CA ALA A 29 -7.31 -1.98 -15.21
C ALA A 29 -6.07 -1.72 -14.33
N GLY A 30 -5.01 -1.15 -14.91
CA GLY A 30 -3.77 -0.87 -14.19
C GLY A 30 -2.70 -1.96 -14.24
N GLN A 31 -2.95 -3.11 -14.85
CA GLN A 31 -1.95 -4.16 -15.04
C GLN A 31 -0.67 -3.63 -15.72
N ASP A 32 -0.81 -2.78 -16.74
CA ASP A 32 0.30 -2.19 -17.49
C ASP A 32 1.17 -1.25 -16.64
N THR A 33 0.65 -0.73 -15.53
CA THR A 33 1.41 0.15 -14.62
C THR A 33 2.27 -0.62 -13.63
N VAL A 34 2.05 -1.92 -13.47
CA VAL A 34 2.72 -2.79 -12.49
C VAL A 34 3.56 -3.88 -13.16
N THR A 35 3.02 -4.51 -14.22
CA THR A 35 3.70 -5.62 -14.92
C THR A 35 5.06 -5.20 -15.48
N GLY A 36 6.08 -5.98 -15.20
CA GLY A 36 7.46 -5.70 -15.64
C GLY A 36 8.19 -4.62 -14.83
N ARG A 37 7.55 -4.03 -13.79
CA ARG A 37 8.21 -3.11 -12.86
C ARG A 37 9.00 -3.87 -11.81
N ARG A 38 10.00 -3.21 -11.22
CA ARG A 38 10.71 -3.71 -10.04
C ARG A 38 10.02 -3.24 -8.78
N VAL A 39 10.23 -3.93 -7.67
CA VAL A 39 9.86 -3.39 -6.36
C VAL A 39 10.80 -2.24 -5.98
N ALA A 40 10.27 -1.24 -5.30
CA ALA A 40 10.99 -0.04 -4.89
C ALA A 40 10.73 0.24 -3.40
N GLY A 41 11.72 -0.03 -2.57
CA GLY A 41 11.67 0.30 -1.14
C GLY A 41 12.04 1.75 -0.85
N PRO A 42 11.98 2.18 0.41
CA PRO A 42 12.20 3.57 0.82
C PRO A 42 13.56 4.16 0.42
N ILE A 43 14.59 3.31 0.28
CA ILE A 43 15.93 3.76 -0.13
C ILE A 43 16.01 4.15 -1.61
N GLN A 44 15.08 3.71 -2.45
CA GLN A 44 14.96 4.05 -3.86
C GLN A 44 14.07 5.28 -4.11
N GLY A 45 13.45 5.84 -3.07
CA GLY A 45 12.63 7.05 -3.18
C GLY A 45 13.45 8.35 -3.13
N TYR A 46 12.82 9.45 -3.59
CA TYR A 46 13.41 10.79 -3.65
C TYR A 46 13.23 11.59 -2.38
N GLY A 47 12.00 11.67 -1.84
CA GLY A 47 11.61 12.60 -0.77
C GLY A 47 12.23 12.32 0.59
N GLN A 48 11.76 12.99 1.62
CA GLN A 48 12.13 12.71 3.00
C GLN A 48 11.64 11.32 3.42
N MET A 49 12.38 10.62 4.28
CA MET A 49 11.97 9.33 4.81
C MET A 49 11.15 9.49 6.07
N TRP A 50 9.94 8.96 6.04
CA TRP A 50 9.02 8.98 7.16
C TRP A 50 8.68 7.57 7.61
N GLN A 51 8.65 7.38 8.91
CA GLN A 51 7.97 6.27 9.54
C GLN A 51 6.63 6.76 10.07
N LYS A 52 5.54 6.12 9.61
CA LYS A 52 4.18 6.43 10.04
C LYS A 52 3.56 5.18 10.62
N THR A 53 2.94 5.30 11.79
CA THR A 53 2.20 4.20 12.43
C THR A 53 0.79 4.68 12.69
N PHE A 54 -0.18 3.88 12.26
CA PHE A 54 -1.60 4.03 12.54
C PHE A 54 -2.02 2.80 13.33
N ALA A 55 -2.63 2.98 14.49
CA ALA A 55 -2.99 1.89 15.38
C ALA A 55 -4.41 2.03 15.90
N ILE A 56 -5.06 0.91 16.11
CA ILE A 56 -6.35 0.77 16.79
C ILE A 56 -6.23 -0.23 17.94
N ARG A 57 -7.11 -0.11 18.92
CA ARG A 57 -7.24 -1.04 20.04
C ARG A 57 -8.57 -1.75 19.95
N VAL A 58 -8.57 -3.05 20.17
CA VAL A 58 -9.77 -3.90 20.27
C VAL A 58 -9.65 -4.77 21.53
N PRO A 59 -10.76 -5.14 22.20
CA PRO A 59 -10.71 -6.00 23.38
C PRO A 59 -10.04 -7.34 23.03
N ALA A 60 -9.03 -7.72 23.81
CA ALA A 60 -8.23 -8.91 23.52
C ALA A 60 -8.93 -10.22 23.91
N ASP A 61 -9.95 -10.17 24.75
CA ASP A 61 -10.75 -11.36 25.13
C ASP A 61 -11.59 -11.86 23.94
N ASP A 62 -12.01 -10.96 23.05
CA ASP A 62 -12.79 -11.29 21.86
C ASP A 62 -11.92 -11.48 20.62
N HIS A 63 -10.70 -10.93 20.61
CA HIS A 63 -9.87 -10.84 19.41
C HIS A 63 -8.39 -11.11 19.72
N SER A 64 -7.92 -12.34 19.45
CA SER A 64 -6.47 -12.61 19.50
C SER A 64 -5.73 -11.85 18.37
N PRO A 65 -4.42 -11.57 18.52
CA PRO A 65 -3.63 -10.96 17.45
C PRO A 65 -3.72 -11.73 16.12
N GLU A 66 -3.69 -13.06 16.18
CA GLU A 66 -3.77 -13.94 15.01
C GLU A 66 -5.15 -13.84 14.33
N ASP A 67 -6.24 -13.80 15.12
CA ASP A 67 -7.61 -13.65 14.59
C ASP A 67 -7.78 -12.29 13.90
N VAL A 68 -7.24 -11.22 14.50
CA VAL A 68 -7.26 -9.89 13.90
C VAL A 68 -6.51 -9.87 12.56
N ILE A 69 -5.34 -10.50 12.48
CA ILE A 69 -4.56 -10.55 11.24
C ILE A 69 -5.24 -11.46 10.19
N ALA A 70 -5.81 -12.58 10.60
CA ALA A 70 -6.57 -13.44 9.70
C ALA A 70 -7.77 -12.72 9.11
N HIS A 71 -8.56 -12.04 9.96
CA HIS A 71 -9.70 -11.21 9.54
C HIS A 71 -9.26 -10.06 8.62
N TRP A 72 -8.15 -9.38 8.96
CA TRP A 72 -7.62 -8.28 8.16
C TRP A 72 -7.23 -8.75 6.75
N LYS A 73 -6.51 -9.88 6.64
CA LYS A 73 -6.12 -10.45 5.34
C LYS A 73 -7.32 -10.90 4.49
N ASP A 74 -8.28 -11.58 5.11
CA ASP A 74 -9.47 -12.10 4.42
C ASP A 74 -10.33 -10.97 3.83
N LYS A 75 -10.55 -9.91 4.60
CA LYS A 75 -11.44 -8.81 4.23
C LYS A 75 -10.72 -7.51 3.86
N PHE A 76 -9.41 -7.55 3.60
CA PHE A 76 -8.58 -6.37 3.34
C PHE A 76 -9.19 -5.38 2.34
N PRO A 77 -9.75 -5.82 1.19
CA PRO A 77 -10.36 -4.90 0.21
C PRO A 77 -11.55 -4.12 0.75
N THR A 78 -12.29 -4.66 1.72
CA THR A 78 -13.53 -4.05 2.24
C THR A 78 -13.24 -2.89 3.20
N PHE A 79 -12.04 -2.79 3.75
CA PHE A 79 -11.65 -1.73 4.67
C PHE A 79 -11.19 -0.46 3.95
N TRP A 80 -11.00 -0.52 2.64
CA TRP A 80 -10.54 0.62 1.85
C TRP A 80 -11.60 1.72 1.78
N PRO A 81 -11.20 3.00 1.89
CA PRO A 81 -12.12 4.13 1.80
C PRO A 81 -12.87 4.16 0.47
N LYS A 82 -14.09 4.67 0.50
CA LYS A 82 -14.93 4.83 -0.71
C LYS A 82 -14.18 5.58 -1.82
N GLY A 83 -14.30 5.07 -3.04
CA GLY A 83 -13.61 5.61 -4.22
C GLY A 83 -12.27 4.95 -4.51
N SER A 84 -11.69 4.23 -3.56
CA SER A 84 -10.48 3.43 -3.73
C SER A 84 -10.83 1.95 -3.87
N THR A 85 -10.02 1.20 -4.60
CA THR A 85 -10.24 -0.23 -4.82
C THR A 85 -8.93 -0.99 -4.65
N PHE A 86 -8.98 -2.07 -3.89
CA PHE A 86 -7.92 -3.06 -3.78
C PHE A 86 -8.38 -4.34 -4.49
N TYR A 87 -7.67 -4.73 -5.53
CA TYR A 87 -7.90 -5.99 -6.24
C TYR A 87 -6.97 -7.04 -5.66
N ALA A 88 -7.51 -7.84 -4.74
CA ALA A 88 -6.75 -8.92 -4.12
C ALA A 88 -6.32 -9.97 -5.16
N PRO A 89 -5.11 -10.54 -5.02
CA PRO A 89 -4.71 -11.67 -5.83
C PRO A 89 -5.56 -12.90 -5.51
N LEU A 90 -5.70 -13.82 -6.47
CA LEU A 90 -6.54 -15.02 -6.31
C LEU A 90 -6.07 -15.94 -5.17
N ALA A 91 -4.76 -15.97 -4.91
CA ALA A 91 -4.18 -16.73 -3.80
C ALA A 91 -4.30 -16.01 -2.43
N GLY A 92 -4.99 -14.86 -2.37
CA GLY A 92 -5.06 -14.03 -1.18
C GLY A 92 -3.76 -13.27 -0.89
N ILE A 93 -3.63 -12.76 0.34
CA ILE A 93 -2.42 -12.05 0.78
C ILE A 93 -1.37 -13.10 1.17
N SER A 94 -0.58 -13.51 0.18
CA SER A 94 0.47 -14.53 0.30
C SER A 94 1.80 -14.01 -0.28
N PRO A 95 2.97 -14.44 0.24
CA PRO A 95 4.27 -13.95 -0.21
C PRO A 95 4.50 -14.14 -1.72
N GLY A 96 4.89 -13.08 -2.42
CA GLY A 96 5.12 -13.07 -3.86
C GLY A 96 3.91 -12.65 -4.69
N GLU A 97 2.72 -12.63 -4.12
CA GLU A 97 1.51 -12.19 -4.81
C GLU A 97 1.50 -10.67 -5.03
N VAL A 98 0.91 -10.27 -6.15
CA VAL A 98 0.78 -8.86 -6.55
C VAL A 98 -0.69 -8.45 -6.54
N ALA A 99 -1.02 -7.47 -5.70
CA ALA A 99 -2.33 -6.82 -5.69
C ALA A 99 -2.31 -5.55 -6.56
N LEU A 100 -3.42 -5.27 -7.23
CA LEU A 100 -3.61 -4.04 -7.99
C LEU A 100 -4.45 -3.04 -7.17
N LEU A 101 -4.14 -1.76 -7.34
CA LEU A 101 -4.73 -0.67 -6.57
C LEU A 101 -5.27 0.40 -7.52
N GLU A 102 -6.47 0.90 -7.23
CA GLU A 102 -6.98 2.13 -7.81
C GLU A 102 -7.28 3.12 -6.69
N VAL A 103 -6.58 4.24 -6.68
CA VAL A 103 -6.70 5.27 -5.64
C VAL A 103 -6.90 6.63 -6.31
N PRO A 104 -7.85 7.46 -5.86
CA PRO A 104 -7.94 8.83 -6.32
C PRO A 104 -6.71 9.61 -5.82
N PRO A 105 -6.03 10.41 -6.66
CA PRO A 105 -4.86 11.20 -6.26
C PRO A 105 -5.20 12.26 -5.21
N LEU A 106 -6.46 12.71 -5.18
CA LEU A 106 -7.03 13.61 -4.19
C LEU A 106 -8.47 13.20 -3.89
N PRO A 107 -9.00 13.46 -2.69
CA PRO A 107 -10.38 13.19 -2.35
C PRO A 107 -11.34 13.83 -3.36
N GLY A 108 -12.30 13.05 -3.88
CA GLY A 108 -13.27 13.52 -4.88
C GLY A 108 -12.76 13.61 -6.32
N SER A 109 -11.50 13.24 -6.59
CA SER A 109 -10.99 13.18 -7.97
C SER A 109 -11.76 12.14 -8.79
N PRO A 110 -12.27 12.50 -9.97
CA PRO A 110 -12.89 11.55 -10.89
C PRO A 110 -11.86 10.61 -11.55
N VAL A 111 -10.59 11.00 -11.53
CA VAL A 111 -9.48 10.22 -12.09
C VAL A 111 -8.89 9.37 -10.99
N LYS A 112 -8.69 8.08 -11.25
CA LYS A 112 -8.03 7.15 -10.34
C LYS A 112 -6.62 6.85 -10.83
N MET A 113 -5.67 6.81 -9.93
CA MET A 113 -4.33 6.34 -10.19
C MET A 113 -4.30 4.82 -10.02
N SER A 114 -3.93 4.11 -11.07
CA SER A 114 -3.75 2.67 -11.05
C SER A 114 -2.29 2.33 -10.77
N THR A 115 -2.06 1.46 -9.80
CA THR A 115 -0.76 0.98 -9.37
C THR A 115 -0.91 -0.39 -8.72
N GLY A 116 0.08 -0.87 -7.99
CA GLY A 116 -0.02 -2.12 -7.26
C GLY A 116 0.95 -2.18 -6.09
N VAL A 117 0.92 -3.31 -5.41
CA VAL A 117 1.88 -3.68 -4.36
C VAL A 117 2.18 -5.17 -4.45
N MET A 118 3.36 -5.56 -4.02
CA MET A 118 3.73 -6.96 -3.86
C MET A 118 3.72 -7.33 -2.38
N VAL A 119 3.17 -8.49 -2.06
CA VAL A 119 3.28 -9.09 -0.73
C VAL A 119 4.70 -9.64 -0.58
N ILE A 120 5.51 -9.02 0.28
CA ILE A 120 6.90 -9.46 0.51
C ILE A 120 7.03 -10.39 1.71
N TYR A 121 6.06 -10.36 2.61
CA TYR A 121 5.99 -11.19 3.80
C TYR A 121 4.54 -11.41 4.22
N ALA A 122 4.19 -12.61 4.70
CA ALA A 122 2.92 -12.88 5.36
C ALA A 122 3.03 -14.12 6.26
N ASP A 123 2.60 -13.99 7.52
CA ASP A 123 2.45 -15.06 8.48
C ASP A 123 1.14 -14.90 9.28
N ARG A 124 1.01 -15.55 10.43
CA ARG A 124 -0.19 -15.47 11.27
C ARG A 124 -0.28 -14.16 12.05
N GLU A 125 0.82 -13.47 12.29
CA GLU A 125 0.90 -12.28 13.14
C GLU A 125 1.07 -10.98 12.34
N SER A 126 1.46 -11.07 11.05
CA SER A 126 1.72 -9.90 10.23
C SER A 126 1.74 -10.18 8.74
N PHE A 127 1.64 -9.12 7.93
CA PHE A 127 1.93 -9.15 6.50
C PHE A 127 2.49 -7.81 6.04
N THR A 128 3.30 -7.83 4.99
CA THR A 128 3.99 -6.63 4.51
C THR A 128 3.85 -6.50 3.00
N PHE A 129 3.48 -5.31 2.59
CA PHE A 129 3.49 -4.91 1.18
C PHE A 129 4.68 -4.03 0.85
N MET A 130 5.17 -4.13 -0.37
CA MET A 130 6.17 -3.27 -0.96
C MET A 130 5.68 -2.69 -2.27
N THR A 131 5.96 -1.42 -2.52
CA THR A 131 5.51 -0.71 -3.71
C THR A 131 6.39 -1.05 -4.91
N PRO A 132 5.84 -1.03 -6.14
CA PRO A 132 6.63 -1.11 -7.37
C PRO A 132 7.21 0.25 -7.75
N GLU A 133 8.20 0.21 -8.63
CA GLU A 133 8.73 1.35 -9.35
C GLU A 133 7.60 2.09 -10.10
N GLY A 134 7.52 3.41 -9.94
CA GLY A 134 6.45 4.24 -10.51
C GLY A 134 5.24 4.47 -9.61
N HIS A 135 5.13 3.77 -8.48
CA HIS A 135 4.17 4.10 -7.44
C HIS A 135 4.48 5.49 -6.84
N ALA A 136 3.46 6.21 -6.35
CA ALA A 136 3.65 7.54 -5.74
C ALA A 136 4.63 7.53 -4.56
N LEU A 137 4.67 6.44 -3.83
CA LEU A 137 5.58 6.22 -2.71
C LEU A 137 6.53 5.06 -3.02
N ALA A 138 7.79 5.22 -2.70
CA ALA A 138 8.75 4.14 -2.55
C ALA A 138 8.70 3.72 -1.08
N ALA A 139 8.09 2.58 -0.80
CA ALA A 139 7.67 2.24 0.54
C ALA A 139 7.56 0.73 0.76
N TRP A 140 7.62 0.35 2.03
CA TRP A 140 6.94 -0.85 2.51
C TRP A 140 5.99 -0.47 3.64
N ILE A 141 4.94 -1.27 3.83
CA ILE A 141 3.99 -1.12 4.90
C ILE A 141 3.72 -2.49 5.52
N THR A 142 3.90 -2.58 6.83
CA THR A 142 3.66 -3.79 7.61
C THR A 142 2.38 -3.61 8.41
N PHE A 143 1.52 -4.59 8.31
CA PHE A 143 0.31 -4.75 9.09
C PHE A 143 0.57 -5.83 10.12
N SER A 144 0.39 -5.52 11.39
CA SER A 144 0.66 -6.45 12.49
C SER A 144 -0.35 -6.26 13.62
N ALA A 145 -0.50 -7.30 14.44
CA ALA A 145 -1.25 -7.20 15.69
C ALA A 145 -0.44 -7.84 16.81
N TYR A 146 -0.60 -7.29 18.02
CA TYR A 146 0.07 -7.78 19.23
C TYR A 146 -0.77 -7.50 20.48
N ARG A 147 -0.56 -8.25 21.53
CA ARG A 147 -1.23 -8.05 22.80
C ARG A 147 -0.58 -6.94 23.59
N ASP A 148 -1.40 -6.05 24.14
CA ASP A 148 -0.97 -4.97 25.04
C ASP A 148 -1.97 -4.85 26.20
N GLY A 149 -1.67 -5.55 27.30
CA GLY A 149 -2.57 -5.69 28.45
C GLY A 149 -3.87 -6.42 28.07
N ASP A 150 -5.00 -5.76 28.30
CA ASP A 150 -6.34 -6.29 28.00
C ASP A 150 -6.80 -5.98 26.57
N ASP A 151 -5.94 -5.34 25.78
CA ASP A 151 -6.20 -5.01 24.37
C ASP A 151 -5.33 -5.82 23.42
N THR A 152 -5.87 -6.07 22.23
CA THR A 152 -5.10 -6.38 21.01
C THR A 152 -4.95 -5.09 20.22
N VAL A 153 -3.70 -4.69 19.99
CA VAL A 153 -3.35 -3.54 19.15
C VAL A 153 -3.13 -4.01 17.73
N ALA A 154 -3.93 -3.51 16.78
CA ALA A 154 -3.70 -3.71 15.36
C ALA A 154 -3.12 -2.44 14.74
N GLN A 155 -2.01 -2.56 14.01
CA GLN A 155 -1.31 -1.41 13.47
C GLN A 155 -0.88 -1.59 12.00
N ALA A 156 -0.89 -0.48 11.27
CA ALA A 156 -0.25 -0.34 9.97
C ALA A 156 0.97 0.58 10.14
N GLN A 157 2.17 0.05 9.94
CA GLN A 157 3.42 0.80 10.05
C GLN A 157 4.09 0.90 8.68
N ALA A 158 4.14 2.12 8.13
CA ALA A 158 4.78 2.43 6.86
C ALA A 158 6.16 3.05 7.08
N LEU A 159 7.14 2.59 6.30
CA LEU A 159 8.39 3.32 6.07
C LEU A 159 8.38 3.75 4.60
N GLU A 160 8.34 5.07 4.38
CA GLU A 160 8.02 5.62 3.07
C GLU A 160 8.85 6.85 2.71
N ARG A 161 9.09 7.03 1.41
CA ARG A 161 9.52 8.27 0.76
C ARG A 161 8.62 8.53 -0.43
N THR A 162 8.41 9.77 -0.81
CA THR A 162 7.86 10.05 -2.14
C THR A 162 8.83 9.55 -3.21
N SER A 163 8.29 8.95 -4.27
CA SER A 163 9.13 8.28 -5.28
C SER A 163 9.92 9.26 -6.14
N ASP A 164 9.38 10.46 -6.38
CA ASP A 164 9.94 11.46 -7.30
C ASP A 164 9.63 12.90 -6.85
N PRO A 165 10.28 13.93 -7.47
CA PRO A 165 10.09 15.33 -7.10
C PRO A 165 8.67 15.85 -7.30
N LEU A 166 7.90 15.37 -8.29
CA LEU A 166 6.52 15.83 -8.54
C LEU A 166 5.58 15.33 -7.44
N ILE A 167 5.75 14.09 -7.03
CA ILE A 167 5.01 13.53 -5.90
C ILE A 167 5.40 14.25 -4.60
N GLU A 168 6.69 14.56 -4.40
CA GLU A 168 7.13 15.34 -3.23
C GLU A 168 6.43 16.70 -3.18
N LEU A 169 6.36 17.40 -4.31
CA LEU A 169 5.62 18.66 -4.39
C LEU A 169 4.13 18.50 -4.06
N SER A 170 3.49 17.45 -4.57
CA SER A 170 2.08 17.17 -4.26
C SER A 170 1.87 16.90 -2.76
N TYR A 171 2.83 16.24 -2.11
CA TYR A 171 2.80 15.97 -0.67
C TYR A 171 2.91 17.27 0.15
N LEU A 172 3.76 18.20 -0.27
CA LEU A 172 3.84 19.53 0.33
C LEU A 172 2.53 20.33 0.15
N LEU A 173 1.81 20.13 -0.96
CA LEU A 173 0.53 20.76 -1.28
C LEU A 173 -0.69 20.06 -0.66
N GLY A 174 -0.51 19.01 0.13
CA GLY A 174 -1.58 18.39 0.91
C GLY A 174 -1.86 16.92 0.62
N ALA A 175 -1.28 16.29 -0.41
CA ALA A 175 -1.47 14.87 -0.68
C ALA A 175 -1.03 13.98 0.51
N ASN A 176 -0.07 14.44 1.32
CA ASN A 176 0.33 13.79 2.56
C ASN A 176 -0.85 13.66 3.54
N ARG A 177 -1.67 14.71 3.70
CA ARG A 177 -2.85 14.68 4.58
C ARG A 177 -3.91 13.70 4.06
N ALA A 178 -4.09 13.64 2.74
CA ALA A 178 -5.00 12.70 2.10
C ALA A 178 -4.56 11.25 2.33
N ASN A 179 -3.25 10.96 2.21
CA ASN A 179 -2.68 9.64 2.50
C ASN A 179 -2.88 9.25 3.98
N ASP A 180 -2.67 10.19 4.91
CA ASP A 180 -2.91 9.93 6.33
C ASP A 180 -4.40 9.67 6.63
N ALA A 181 -5.29 10.43 6.02
CA ALA A 181 -6.74 10.25 6.16
C ALA A 181 -7.19 8.89 5.61
N PHE A 182 -6.59 8.46 4.49
CA PHE A 182 -6.84 7.14 3.90
C PHE A 182 -6.52 6.02 4.89
N TRP A 183 -5.34 6.02 5.51
CA TRP A 183 -4.95 4.98 6.46
C TRP A 183 -5.78 5.03 7.75
N LYS A 184 -6.08 6.22 8.26
CA LYS A 184 -6.98 6.38 9.41
C LYS A 184 -8.36 5.77 9.13
N GLN A 185 -8.95 6.06 7.97
CA GLN A 185 -10.24 5.50 7.60
C GLN A 185 -10.17 3.98 7.43
N THR A 186 -9.09 3.46 6.83
CA THR A 186 -8.88 2.01 6.66
C THR A 186 -8.84 1.31 8.02
N LEU A 187 -8.08 1.83 8.99
CA LEU A 187 -8.00 1.26 10.35
C LEU A 187 -9.32 1.42 11.10
N ALA A 188 -10.02 2.55 10.95
CA ALA A 188 -11.34 2.74 11.55
C ALA A 188 -12.37 1.74 11.00
N ASN A 189 -12.35 1.47 9.69
CA ASN A 189 -13.22 0.47 9.08
C ASN A 189 -12.91 -0.95 9.60
N LEU A 190 -11.62 -1.28 9.78
CA LEU A 190 -11.21 -2.54 10.42
C LEU A 190 -11.76 -2.62 11.85
N ALA A 191 -11.54 -1.59 12.69
CA ALA A 191 -12.02 -1.57 14.08
C ALA A 191 -13.54 -1.73 14.17
N THR A 192 -14.27 -1.03 13.29
CA THR A 192 -15.74 -1.17 13.21
C THR A 192 -16.16 -2.59 12.86
N SER A 193 -15.43 -3.25 11.95
CA SER A 193 -15.71 -4.65 11.58
C SER A 193 -15.41 -5.65 12.69
N LEU A 194 -14.60 -5.27 13.67
CA LEU A 194 -14.27 -6.00 14.89
C LEU A 194 -15.17 -5.58 16.07
N GLY A 195 -16.27 -4.85 15.82
CA GLY A 195 -17.27 -4.50 16.84
C GLY A 195 -17.01 -3.21 17.62
N VAL A 196 -15.96 -2.45 17.29
CA VAL A 196 -15.69 -1.15 17.95
C VAL A 196 -16.63 -0.09 17.38
N ALA A 197 -17.53 0.44 18.21
CA ALA A 197 -18.55 1.41 17.78
C ALA A 197 -17.98 2.79 17.43
N GLU A 198 -17.01 3.28 18.22
CA GLU A 198 -16.37 4.58 18.03
C GLU A 198 -14.84 4.40 17.95
N PRO A 199 -14.31 3.98 16.78
CA PRO A 199 -12.90 3.67 16.65
C PRO A 199 -12.03 4.93 16.75
N VAL A 200 -11.03 4.90 17.63
CA VAL A 200 -9.99 5.90 17.73
C VAL A 200 -8.74 5.37 17.04
N VAL A 201 -8.22 6.10 16.07
CA VAL A 201 -6.98 5.74 15.38
C VAL A 201 -5.83 6.60 15.86
N GLU A 202 -4.96 6.01 16.65
CA GLU A 202 -3.71 6.63 17.10
C GLU A 202 -2.76 6.79 15.91
N THR A 203 -2.05 7.91 15.86
CA THR A 203 -1.13 8.17 14.74
C THR A 203 0.18 8.73 15.24
N THR A 204 1.27 8.04 14.93
CA THR A 204 2.64 8.48 15.20
C THR A 204 3.40 8.68 13.90
N LYS A 205 4.16 9.78 13.79
CA LYS A 205 4.96 10.10 12.61
C LYS A 205 6.34 10.56 13.03
N VAL A 206 7.35 9.92 12.46
CA VAL A 206 8.76 10.24 12.72
C VAL A 206 9.47 10.46 11.38
N CYS A 207 10.11 11.60 11.21
CA CYS A 207 11.00 11.83 10.07
C CYS A 207 12.34 11.16 10.35
N VAL A 208 12.59 10.03 9.71
CA VAL A 208 13.79 9.21 9.88
C VAL A 208 14.99 9.81 9.14
N ASP A 209 14.76 10.36 7.94
CA ASP A 209 15.80 11.06 7.17
C ASP A 209 15.19 12.29 6.48
N LYS A 210 15.67 13.48 6.87
CA LYS A 210 15.21 14.76 6.32
C LYS A 210 15.78 15.06 4.92
N ARG A 211 16.80 14.30 4.48
CA ARG A 211 17.48 14.55 3.22
C ARG A 211 16.68 14.01 2.05
N ARG A 212 16.59 14.81 0.97
CA ARG A 212 16.09 14.36 -0.32
C ARG A 212 17.19 13.67 -1.09
N GLN A 213 16.85 12.56 -1.75
CA GLN A 213 17.80 11.72 -2.48
C GLN A 213 17.84 12.11 -3.97
N TRP A 214 18.58 13.15 -4.30
CA TRP A 214 18.65 13.72 -5.65
C TRP A 214 19.05 12.72 -6.73
N LYS A 215 19.82 11.68 -6.38
CA LYS A 215 20.16 10.57 -7.30
C LYS A 215 18.92 9.84 -7.84
N HIS A 216 17.80 9.93 -7.13
CA HIS A 216 16.51 9.32 -7.49
C HIS A 216 15.52 10.33 -8.13
N ALA A 217 15.92 11.56 -8.40
CA ALA A 217 15.04 12.53 -9.09
C ALA A 217 14.59 12.04 -10.47
N GLY A 218 15.39 11.21 -11.14
CA GLY A 218 15.04 10.57 -12.41
C GLY A 218 13.86 9.59 -12.37
N ASN A 219 13.41 9.18 -11.19
CA ASN A 219 12.24 8.31 -11.01
C ASN A 219 10.96 8.92 -11.61
N VAL A 220 10.91 10.22 -11.81
CA VAL A 220 9.79 10.92 -12.47
C VAL A 220 9.43 10.30 -13.82
N ARG A 221 10.39 9.70 -14.52
CA ARG A 221 10.17 9.02 -15.82
C ARG A 221 9.30 7.78 -15.71
N HIS A 222 9.25 7.16 -14.53
CA HIS A 222 8.47 5.95 -14.23
C HIS A 222 7.18 6.26 -13.48
N SER A 223 6.97 7.53 -13.10
CA SER A 223 5.83 7.96 -12.29
C SER A 223 4.50 7.61 -12.93
N ALA A 224 3.66 6.85 -12.24
CA ALA A 224 2.31 6.52 -12.69
C ALA A 224 1.47 7.80 -12.92
N ALA A 225 1.70 8.86 -12.14
CA ALA A 225 1.04 10.15 -12.30
C ALA A 225 1.39 10.81 -13.63
N VAL A 226 2.66 10.77 -14.04
CA VAL A 226 3.13 11.31 -15.33
C VAL A 226 2.55 10.51 -16.49
N HIS A 227 2.60 9.18 -16.42
CA HIS A 227 2.04 8.31 -17.46
C HIS A 227 0.53 8.51 -17.62
N MET A 228 -0.21 8.72 -16.54
CA MET A 228 -1.63 9.01 -16.59
C MET A 228 -1.91 10.39 -17.21
N ALA A 229 -1.17 11.44 -16.83
CA ALA A 229 -1.33 12.77 -17.39
C ALA A 229 -1.10 12.75 -18.92
N VAL A 230 -0.02 12.11 -19.37
CA VAL A 230 0.27 11.91 -20.81
C VAL A 230 -0.82 11.06 -21.48
N GLY A 231 -1.29 10.00 -20.84
CA GLY A 231 -2.38 9.15 -21.33
C GLY A 231 -3.68 9.92 -21.56
N THR A 232 -4.04 10.79 -20.63
CA THR A 232 -5.25 11.63 -20.70
C THR A 232 -5.16 12.67 -21.83
N VAL A 233 -4.01 13.32 -21.98
CA VAL A 233 -3.77 14.32 -23.06
C VAL A 233 -3.75 13.66 -24.44
N THR A 234 -3.25 12.42 -24.55
CA THR A 234 -3.16 11.69 -25.83
C THR A 234 -4.42 10.88 -26.16
N ALA A 235 -5.36 10.72 -25.23
CA ALA A 235 -6.60 9.97 -25.43
C ALA A 235 -7.41 10.44 -26.65
N PRO A 236 -7.64 11.75 -26.91
CA PRO A 236 -8.36 12.21 -28.10
C PRO A 236 -7.67 11.82 -29.39
N VAL A 237 -6.32 11.88 -29.43
CA VAL A 237 -5.53 11.53 -30.63
C VAL A 237 -5.60 10.03 -30.91
N ARG A 238 -5.57 9.20 -29.87
CA ARG A 238 -5.71 7.74 -29.99
C ARG A 238 -7.12 7.35 -30.47
N TRP A 239 -8.15 8.04 -30.01
CA TRP A 239 -9.53 7.81 -30.45
C TRP A 239 -9.73 8.14 -31.91
N VAL A 240 -9.20 9.27 -32.41
CA VAL A 240 -9.22 9.67 -33.83
C VAL A 240 -8.44 8.67 -34.69
N ARG A 241 -7.27 8.19 -34.24
CA ARG A 241 -6.49 7.18 -34.96
C ARG A 241 -7.21 5.83 -35.08
N ARG A 242 -7.89 5.38 -34.02
CA ARG A 242 -8.67 4.11 -34.05
C ARG A 242 -9.82 4.18 -35.04
N ARG A 243 -10.52 5.32 -35.17
CA ARG A 243 -11.59 5.47 -36.16
C ARG A 243 -11.11 5.47 -37.61
N ARG A 244 -9.86 5.87 -37.89
CA ARG A 244 -9.29 5.86 -39.26
C ARG A 244 -8.79 4.48 -39.70
N VAL A 245 -8.67 3.52 -38.82
CA VAL A 245 -8.22 2.15 -39.14
C VAL A 245 -9.42 1.22 -39.35
N THR A 246 -10.62 1.62 -38.94
CA THR A 246 -11.89 0.85 -39.08
C THR A 246 -12.82 1.40 -40.18
N SER A 247 -12.38 2.36 -40.95
CA SER A 247 -12.99 2.84 -42.19
C SER A 247 -12.08 2.54 -43.38
#